data_e7ad430a1fcd2ac35a0011b4bb6a955f
#
_entry.id   e7ad430a1fcd2ac35a0011b4bb6a955f
#
_cell.length_a   1.000
_cell.length_b   1.000
_cell.length_c   1.000
_cell.angle_alpha   90.00
_cell.angle_beta   90.00
_cell.angle_gamma   90.00
#
_symmetry.space_group_name_H-M   'P 1'
#
loop_
_entity.id
_entity.type
_entity.pdbx_description
1 polymer ?
#
loop_
_entity_poly.entity_id
_entity_poly.type
_entity_poly.pdbx_seq_one_letter_code
_entity_poly.pdbx_strand_id
1 'polypeptide(L)'
;LESYELVEVPLGGGEGVPRNVDVLWEIGPQEPLSPRALYQLDQFLLRGGSLGVFITNSKADMRSLKPQNLFHGMESLLGHYGVQVNRDLLVDRVNNGRMTFPIRYGQTVRPVQLNYPLIPKLTIVNGNAPAVKGIDSMLAPFASSVVISEQLSSKVTAQTWVSTSQRAGSLRGVTTLEPKAFQMVAPGEETG
;
A
#
# COMPACT_ATOMS: atom_id res chain seq x y z
N LEU A 1 -6.77 21.94 3.14
CA LEU A 1 -7.23 21.75 1.75
C LEU A 1 -7.82 23.02 1.11
N GLU A 2 -8.01 24.11 1.88
CA GLU A 2 -8.54 25.37 1.36
C GLU A 2 -7.65 26.06 0.30
N SER A 3 -6.40 25.60 0.15
CA SER A 3 -5.43 26.14 -0.81
C SER A 3 -5.29 25.32 -2.10
N TYR A 4 -6.05 24.24 -2.25
CA TYR A 4 -5.97 23.35 -3.41
C TYR A 4 -7.34 23.15 -4.04
N GLU A 5 -7.38 23.18 -5.35
CA GLU A 5 -8.52 22.78 -6.14
C GLU A 5 -8.43 21.27 -6.39
N LEU A 6 -9.48 20.53 -6.02
CA LEU A 6 -9.57 19.09 -6.26
C LEU A 6 -10.44 18.82 -7.48
N VAL A 7 -9.87 18.12 -8.45
CA VAL A 7 -10.57 17.74 -9.67
C VAL A 7 -10.47 16.23 -9.87
N GLU A 8 -11.54 15.60 -10.32
CA GLU A 8 -11.54 14.22 -10.73
C GLU A 8 -11.02 14.12 -12.17
N VAL A 9 -10.03 13.24 -12.40
CA VAL A 9 -9.41 13.06 -13.71
C VAL A 9 -9.76 11.67 -14.24
N PRO A 10 -10.65 11.54 -15.24
CA PRO A 10 -10.98 10.25 -15.84
C PRO A 10 -9.81 9.76 -16.70
N LEU A 11 -9.11 8.74 -16.23
CA LEU A 11 -8.02 8.09 -16.97
C LEU A 11 -8.57 7.10 -18.01
N GLY A 12 -7.80 6.91 -19.09
CA GLY A 12 -8.17 6.00 -20.18
C GLY A 12 -9.10 6.62 -21.23
N GLY A 13 -9.59 7.84 -21.00
CA GLY A 13 -10.34 8.63 -21.97
C GLY A 13 -9.48 9.32 -23.03
N GLY A 14 -10.08 10.21 -23.82
CA GLY A 14 -9.42 10.87 -24.96
C GLY A 14 -8.31 11.86 -24.59
N GLU A 15 -8.55 12.69 -23.59
CA GLU A 15 -7.74 13.92 -23.37
C GLU A 15 -6.52 13.74 -22.44
N GLY A 16 -6.50 12.69 -21.60
CA GLY A 16 -5.42 12.48 -20.63
C GLY A 16 -5.51 13.43 -19.43
N VAL A 17 -4.41 13.53 -18.67
CA VAL A 17 -4.35 14.39 -17.49
C VAL A 17 -4.25 15.86 -17.92
N PRO A 18 -5.15 16.75 -17.47
CA PRO A 18 -5.13 18.18 -17.84
C PRO A 18 -3.80 18.87 -17.49
N ARG A 19 -3.47 19.93 -18.22
CA ARG A 19 -2.17 20.62 -18.03
C ARG A 19 -2.08 21.44 -16.75
N ASN A 20 -3.21 21.83 -16.19
CA ASN A 20 -3.33 22.57 -14.92
C ASN A 20 -3.31 21.66 -13.68
N VAL A 21 -3.12 20.36 -13.85
CA VAL A 21 -2.94 19.42 -12.74
C VAL A 21 -1.45 19.30 -12.44
N ASP A 22 -1.04 19.64 -11.23
CA ASP A 22 0.34 19.54 -10.76
C ASP A 22 0.61 18.23 -10.04
N VAL A 23 -0.38 17.74 -9.30
CA VAL A 23 -0.29 16.50 -8.50
C VAL A 23 -1.51 15.64 -8.79
N LEU A 24 -1.25 14.37 -9.08
CA LEU A 24 -2.29 13.34 -9.26
C LEU A 24 -2.17 12.29 -8.16
N TRP A 25 -3.30 11.87 -7.61
CA TRP A 25 -3.38 10.81 -6.62
C TRP A 25 -4.14 9.62 -7.17
N GLU A 26 -3.48 8.45 -7.18
CA GLU A 26 -4.12 7.16 -7.47
C GLU A 26 -4.28 6.39 -6.16
N ILE A 27 -5.51 6.22 -5.71
CA ILE A 27 -5.79 5.69 -4.37
C ILE A 27 -6.65 4.43 -4.46
N GLY A 28 -6.05 3.28 -4.21
CA GLY A 28 -6.72 2.00 -4.07
C GLY A 28 -7.53 1.58 -5.30
N PRO A 29 -6.97 1.57 -6.51
CA PRO A 29 -7.67 1.12 -7.70
C PRO A 29 -8.19 -0.31 -7.48
N GLN A 30 -9.47 -0.54 -7.78
CA GLN A 30 -10.12 -1.84 -7.60
C GLN A 30 -10.12 -2.67 -8.89
N GLU A 31 -9.87 -2.04 -10.01
CA GLU A 31 -9.82 -2.63 -11.34
C GLU A 31 -8.50 -2.29 -12.04
N PRO A 32 -8.05 -3.13 -12.98
CA PRO A 32 -6.84 -2.85 -13.74
C PRO A 32 -6.99 -1.56 -14.56
N LEU A 33 -6.01 -0.68 -14.46
CA LEU A 33 -5.91 0.47 -15.34
C LEU A 33 -5.66 0.01 -16.77
N SER A 34 -6.32 0.65 -17.73
CA SER A 34 -6.11 0.35 -19.14
C SER A 34 -4.69 0.73 -19.59
N PRO A 35 -4.14 0.12 -20.65
CA PRO A 35 -2.85 0.53 -21.20
C PRO A 35 -2.79 2.01 -21.56
N ARG A 36 -3.92 2.58 -21.99
CA ARG A 36 -4.04 4.01 -22.29
C ARG A 36 -3.95 4.87 -21.02
N ALA A 37 -4.60 4.44 -19.92
CA ALA A 37 -4.51 5.12 -18.62
C ALA A 37 -3.07 5.11 -18.10
N LEU A 38 -2.38 3.99 -18.17
CA LEU A 38 -0.97 3.87 -17.78
C LEU A 38 -0.08 4.78 -18.64
N TYR A 39 -0.30 4.84 -19.95
CA TYR A 39 0.40 5.76 -20.84
C TYR A 39 0.15 7.23 -20.44
N GLN A 40 -1.08 7.59 -20.10
CA GLN A 40 -1.41 8.96 -19.67
C GLN A 40 -0.72 9.34 -18.36
N LEU A 41 -0.60 8.40 -17.41
CA LEU A 41 0.17 8.58 -16.17
C LEU A 41 1.66 8.76 -16.45
N ASP A 42 2.23 7.94 -17.33
CA ASP A 42 3.63 8.06 -17.75
C ASP A 42 3.89 9.43 -18.41
N GLN A 43 3.05 9.85 -19.36
CA GLN A 43 3.16 11.18 -19.98
C GLN A 43 3.00 12.32 -18.98
N PHE A 44 2.17 12.15 -17.96
CA PHE A 44 2.03 13.11 -16.87
C PHE A 44 3.32 13.25 -16.07
N LEU A 45 3.97 12.14 -15.71
CA LEU A 45 5.27 12.14 -15.04
C LEU A 45 6.38 12.74 -15.90
N LEU A 46 6.45 12.36 -17.19
CA LEU A 46 7.47 12.84 -18.11
C LEU A 46 7.40 14.36 -18.36
N ARG A 47 6.23 14.97 -18.23
CA ARG A 47 6.07 16.43 -18.34
C ARG A 47 6.31 17.18 -17.02
N GLY A 48 6.75 16.49 -15.95
CA GLY A 48 7.10 17.07 -14.65
C GLY A 48 5.98 17.03 -13.61
N GLY A 49 4.88 16.32 -13.85
CA GLY A 49 3.81 16.13 -12.88
C GLY A 49 4.26 15.23 -11.70
N SER A 50 3.62 15.39 -10.56
CA SER A 50 3.85 14.57 -9.37
C SER A 50 2.75 13.54 -9.18
N LEU A 51 3.10 12.27 -9.03
CA LEU A 51 2.13 11.17 -8.84
C LEU A 51 2.27 10.57 -7.44
N GLY A 52 1.20 10.64 -6.67
CA GLY A 52 1.05 9.89 -5.42
C GLY A 52 0.28 8.60 -5.66
N VAL A 53 0.81 7.47 -5.16
CA VAL A 53 0.22 6.15 -5.39
C VAL A 53 0.02 5.44 -4.06
N PHE A 54 -1.22 5.06 -3.77
CA PHE A 54 -1.59 4.23 -2.62
C PHE A 54 -2.20 2.93 -3.13
N ILE A 55 -1.39 1.90 -3.23
CA ILE A 55 -1.79 0.59 -3.76
C ILE A 55 -1.33 -0.54 -2.87
N THR A 56 -2.05 -1.66 -2.98
CA THR A 56 -1.65 -2.95 -2.42
C THR A 56 -2.04 -4.04 -3.42
N ASN A 57 -1.26 -5.10 -3.50
CA ASN A 57 -1.56 -6.26 -4.35
C ASN A 57 -2.49 -7.28 -3.68
N SER A 58 -3.01 -6.96 -2.48
CA SER A 58 -3.92 -7.81 -1.74
C SER A 58 -5.10 -7.02 -1.20
N LYS A 59 -6.30 -7.47 -1.48
CA LYS A 59 -7.55 -6.95 -0.90
C LYS A 59 -8.01 -7.87 0.22
N ALA A 60 -8.30 -7.31 1.37
CA ALA A 60 -8.86 -8.05 2.49
C ALA A 60 -10.39 -8.12 2.40
N ASP A 61 -10.93 -9.32 2.24
CA ASP A 61 -12.34 -9.55 2.43
C ASP A 61 -12.61 -9.86 3.92
N MET A 62 -13.08 -8.88 4.64
CA MET A 62 -13.33 -8.99 6.08
C MET A 62 -14.58 -9.80 6.43
N ARG A 63 -15.44 -10.14 5.45
CA ARG A 63 -16.60 -11.01 5.68
C ARG A 63 -16.19 -12.47 5.68
N SER A 64 -15.39 -12.86 4.71
CA SER A 64 -14.87 -14.24 4.59
C SER A 64 -13.56 -14.44 5.32
N LEU A 65 -12.91 -13.39 5.82
CA LEU A 65 -11.56 -13.40 6.39
C LEU A 65 -10.54 -14.04 5.44
N LYS A 66 -10.65 -13.71 4.15
CA LYS A 66 -9.74 -14.21 3.12
C LYS A 66 -9.09 -13.05 2.37
N PRO A 67 -7.79 -13.16 2.06
CA PRO A 67 -7.17 -12.24 1.13
C PRO A 67 -7.59 -12.59 -0.30
N GLN A 68 -7.70 -11.57 -1.13
CA GLN A 68 -7.92 -11.69 -2.57
C GLN A 68 -6.78 -10.97 -3.29
N ASN A 69 -6.23 -11.59 -4.31
CA ASN A 69 -5.26 -10.92 -5.15
C ASN A 69 -5.92 -9.75 -5.90
N LEU A 70 -5.28 -8.60 -5.85
CA LEU A 70 -5.70 -7.41 -6.56
C LEU A 70 -4.70 -7.13 -7.68
N PHE A 71 -5.23 -6.89 -8.88
CA PHE A 71 -4.45 -6.52 -10.05
C PHE A 71 -4.91 -5.14 -10.49
N HIS A 72 -4.07 -4.16 -10.37
CA HIS A 72 -4.39 -2.77 -10.75
C HIS A 72 -3.62 -2.28 -11.98
N GLY A 73 -2.71 -3.10 -12.51
CA GLY A 73 -1.98 -2.80 -13.75
C GLY A 73 -0.83 -1.80 -13.60
N MET A 74 -0.64 -1.22 -12.40
CA MET A 74 0.44 -0.25 -12.18
C MET A 74 1.83 -0.87 -12.04
N GLU A 75 1.92 -2.19 -11.93
CA GLU A 75 3.19 -2.91 -11.72
C GLU A 75 4.20 -2.61 -12.84
N SER A 76 3.73 -2.52 -14.09
CA SER A 76 4.59 -2.22 -15.23
C SER A 76 5.10 -0.78 -15.21
N LEU A 77 4.23 0.19 -14.87
CA LEU A 77 4.59 1.60 -14.75
C LEU A 77 5.60 1.80 -13.62
N LEU A 78 5.29 1.29 -12.43
CA LEU A 78 6.17 1.42 -11.26
C LEU A 78 7.51 0.72 -11.48
N GLY A 79 7.49 -0.48 -12.11
CA GLY A 79 8.70 -1.22 -12.46
C GLY A 79 9.61 -0.46 -13.42
N HIS A 80 9.05 0.30 -14.36
CA HIS A 80 9.81 1.19 -15.23
C HIS A 80 10.57 2.26 -14.45
N TYR A 81 9.97 2.78 -13.37
CA TYR A 81 10.61 3.73 -12.44
C TYR A 81 11.41 3.06 -11.32
N GLY A 82 11.63 1.75 -11.40
CA GLY A 82 12.46 0.99 -10.45
C GLY A 82 11.78 0.69 -9.11
N VAL A 83 10.45 0.73 -9.06
CA VAL A 83 9.66 0.40 -7.85
C VAL A 83 8.85 -0.88 -8.10
N GLN A 84 9.00 -1.86 -7.23
CA GLN A 84 8.23 -3.10 -7.26
C GLN A 84 7.37 -3.21 -6.00
N VAL A 85 6.07 -3.42 -6.17
CA VAL A 85 5.14 -3.79 -5.10
C VAL A 85 4.94 -5.30 -5.14
N ASN A 86 5.32 -5.99 -4.07
CA ASN A 86 5.26 -7.44 -4.01
C ASN A 86 3.82 -7.96 -3.81
N ARG A 87 3.60 -9.24 -4.12
CA ARG A 87 2.34 -9.95 -3.84
C ARG A 87 2.46 -10.70 -2.52
N ASP A 88 2.55 -9.93 -1.44
CA ASP A 88 2.68 -10.40 -0.09
C ASP A 88 1.85 -9.52 0.85
N LEU A 89 1.76 -9.91 2.10
CA LEU A 89 1.19 -9.10 3.18
C LEU A 89 2.26 -8.83 4.23
N LEU A 90 2.45 -7.57 4.56
CA LEU A 90 3.33 -7.18 5.67
C LEU A 90 2.71 -7.58 7.00
N VAL A 91 3.54 -8.14 7.87
CA VAL A 91 3.18 -8.57 9.22
C VAL A 91 4.14 -7.94 10.20
N ASP A 92 3.63 -7.10 11.11
CA ASP A 92 4.43 -6.54 12.20
C ASP A 92 3.78 -6.90 13.54
N ARG A 93 4.40 -7.79 14.31
CA ARG A 93 3.86 -8.27 15.59
C ARG A 93 4.16 -7.35 16.75
N VAL A 94 5.10 -6.46 16.59
CA VAL A 94 5.58 -5.57 17.65
C VAL A 94 4.95 -4.20 17.53
N ASN A 95 4.88 -3.67 16.29
CA ASN A 95 4.38 -2.33 16.04
C ASN A 95 3.19 -2.40 15.07
N ASN A 96 2.01 -2.63 15.62
CA ASN A 96 0.79 -2.82 14.83
C ASN A 96 -0.41 -2.07 15.41
N GLY A 97 -1.41 -1.91 14.57
CA GLY A 97 -2.71 -1.35 14.94
C GLY A 97 -3.63 -2.39 15.56
N ARG A 98 -4.82 -1.91 15.94
CA ARG A 98 -5.88 -2.74 16.51
C ARG A 98 -7.04 -2.87 15.55
N MET A 99 -7.70 -4.03 15.61
CA MET A 99 -8.90 -4.31 14.85
C MET A 99 -9.92 -5.03 15.73
N THR A 100 -11.21 -4.75 15.51
CA THR A 100 -12.30 -5.38 16.24
C THR A 100 -12.81 -6.59 15.48
N PHE A 101 -12.85 -7.74 16.14
CA PHE A 101 -13.36 -8.99 15.59
C PHE A 101 -14.57 -9.48 16.38
N PRO A 102 -15.61 -10.03 15.72
CA PRO A 102 -16.70 -10.71 16.38
C PRO A 102 -16.21 -12.09 16.85
N ILE A 103 -15.98 -12.24 18.16
CA ILE A 103 -15.54 -13.51 18.74
C ILE A 103 -16.71 -14.19 19.44
N ARG A 104 -16.88 -15.49 19.15
CA ARG A 104 -17.92 -16.29 19.75
C ARG A 104 -17.45 -16.87 21.08
N TYR A 105 -18.24 -16.62 22.13
CA TYR A 105 -18.13 -17.21 23.47
C TYR A 105 -19.38 -18.04 23.76
N GLY A 106 -19.32 -19.36 23.52
CA GLY A 106 -20.50 -20.23 23.59
C GLY A 106 -21.56 -19.81 22.56
N GLN A 107 -22.72 -19.39 23.04
CA GLN A 107 -23.82 -18.92 22.16
C GLN A 107 -23.83 -17.40 21.91
N THR A 108 -22.95 -16.67 22.55
CA THR A 108 -22.87 -15.21 22.44
C THR A 108 -21.73 -14.78 21.54
N VAL A 109 -21.96 -13.77 20.67
CA VAL A 109 -20.90 -13.13 19.88
C VAL A 109 -20.61 -11.77 20.52
N ARG A 110 -19.36 -11.50 20.82
CA ARG A 110 -18.92 -10.21 21.37
C ARG A 110 -17.84 -9.57 20.48
N PRO A 111 -17.88 -8.25 20.27
CA PRO A 111 -16.80 -7.56 19.62
C PRO A 111 -15.60 -7.50 20.57
N VAL A 112 -14.44 -7.97 20.09
CA VAL A 112 -13.19 -7.95 20.84
C VAL A 112 -12.14 -7.21 20.02
N GLN A 113 -11.50 -6.22 20.63
CA GLN A 113 -10.41 -5.49 20.01
C GLN A 113 -9.09 -6.23 20.26
N LEU A 114 -8.41 -6.59 19.17
CA LEU A 114 -7.14 -7.31 19.18
C LEU A 114 -6.05 -6.46 18.51
N ASN A 115 -4.82 -6.58 18.99
CA ASN A 115 -3.65 -6.18 18.23
C ASN A 115 -3.57 -7.05 16.98
N TYR A 116 -3.45 -6.43 15.80
CA TYR A 116 -3.56 -7.18 14.56
C TYR A 116 -2.32 -6.95 13.68
N PRO A 117 -1.45 -7.96 13.57
CA PRO A 117 -0.17 -7.82 12.89
C PRO A 117 -0.24 -7.43 11.42
N LEU A 118 -1.37 -7.70 10.72
CA LEU A 118 -1.62 -7.28 9.35
C LEU A 118 -1.99 -5.78 9.21
N ILE A 119 -1.93 -5.03 10.30
CA ILE A 119 -2.03 -3.57 10.31
C ILE A 119 -0.72 -3.01 10.84
N PRO A 120 0.41 -3.11 10.10
CA PRO A 120 1.66 -2.55 10.57
C PRO A 120 1.52 -1.04 10.79
N LYS A 121 2.12 -0.56 11.87
CA LYS A 121 2.28 0.85 12.15
C LYS A 121 3.65 1.28 11.63
N LEU A 122 3.65 2.03 10.55
CA LEU A 122 4.85 2.54 9.91
C LEU A 122 5.42 3.70 10.71
N THR A 123 6.74 3.72 10.84
CA THR A 123 7.50 4.81 11.44
C THR A 123 8.16 5.66 10.36
N ILE A 124 8.32 6.94 10.64
CA ILE A 124 8.99 7.87 9.74
C ILE A 124 10.50 7.68 9.89
N VAL A 125 11.17 7.34 8.79
CA VAL A 125 12.65 7.17 8.76
C VAL A 125 13.37 8.37 8.17
N ASN A 126 12.64 9.21 7.41
CA ASN A 126 13.14 10.49 6.88
C ASN A 126 12.12 11.61 7.14
N GLY A 127 12.11 12.15 8.34
CA GLY A 127 11.17 13.19 8.76
C GLY A 127 11.36 14.57 8.10
N ASN A 128 12.46 14.77 7.36
CA ASN A 128 12.70 16.01 6.61
C ASN A 128 11.98 16.01 5.24
N ALA A 129 11.50 14.87 4.78
CA ALA A 129 10.76 14.79 3.54
C ALA A 129 9.43 15.56 3.66
N PRO A 130 9.13 16.49 2.75
CA PRO A 130 7.93 17.33 2.84
C PRO A 130 6.62 16.54 2.94
N ALA A 131 6.55 15.38 2.28
CA ALA A 131 5.35 14.54 2.24
C ALA A 131 5.01 13.87 3.58
N VAL A 132 5.97 13.74 4.50
CA VAL A 132 5.76 13.12 5.82
C VAL A 132 6.01 14.10 6.98
N LYS A 133 6.24 15.37 6.67
CA LYS A 133 6.49 16.39 7.69
C LYS A 133 5.26 16.56 8.59
N GLY A 134 5.48 16.43 9.89
CA GLY A 134 4.41 16.53 10.90
C GLY A 134 3.59 15.25 11.07
N ILE A 135 3.99 14.13 10.42
CA ILE A 135 3.42 12.80 10.64
C ILE A 135 4.36 12.03 11.55
N ASP A 136 3.85 11.54 12.68
CA ASP A 136 4.66 10.71 13.60
C ASP A 136 4.67 9.24 13.17
N SER A 137 3.55 8.75 12.70
CA SER A 137 3.37 7.38 12.23
C SER A 137 2.10 7.24 11.41
N MET A 138 2.01 6.16 10.63
CA MET A 138 0.81 5.84 9.87
C MET A 138 0.48 4.35 9.96
N LEU A 139 -0.80 4.01 9.94
CA LEU A 139 -1.24 2.62 9.85
C LEU A 139 -1.34 2.22 8.37
N ALA A 140 -0.87 1.03 8.05
CA ALA A 140 -0.91 0.47 6.72
C ALA A 140 -1.65 -0.89 6.71
N PRO A 141 -2.99 -0.89 6.77
CA PRO A 141 -3.76 -2.13 6.81
C PRO A 141 -3.55 -2.94 5.53
N PHE A 142 -3.21 -4.23 5.69
CA PHE A 142 -3.06 -5.20 4.60
C PHE A 142 -2.08 -4.73 3.51
N ALA A 143 -1.03 -4.03 3.91
CA ALA A 143 -0.04 -3.50 2.98
C ALA A 143 0.85 -4.60 2.41
N SER A 144 1.26 -4.40 1.17
CA SER A 144 2.30 -5.18 0.49
C SER A 144 3.67 -4.55 0.71
N SER A 145 4.73 -5.36 0.64
CA SER A 145 6.09 -4.84 0.68
C SER A 145 6.47 -4.14 -0.63
N VAL A 146 7.34 -3.15 -0.51
CA VAL A 146 7.86 -2.37 -1.64
C VAL A 146 9.36 -2.55 -1.72
N VAL A 147 9.86 -2.86 -2.90
CA VAL A 147 11.29 -3.00 -3.19
C VAL A 147 11.69 -1.96 -4.20
N ILE A 148 12.82 -1.32 -3.95
CA ILE A 148 13.45 -0.40 -4.89
C ILE A 148 14.52 -1.19 -5.64
N SER A 149 14.52 -1.13 -6.98
CA SER A 149 15.51 -1.78 -7.82
C SER A 149 16.92 -1.25 -7.53
N GLU A 150 17.87 -2.15 -7.43
CA GLU A 150 19.30 -1.79 -7.32
C GLU A 150 19.84 -1.15 -8.60
N GLN A 151 19.18 -1.41 -9.75
CA GLN A 151 19.55 -0.90 -11.07
C GLN A 151 18.71 0.31 -11.46
N LEU A 152 18.67 1.33 -10.61
CA LEU A 152 18.04 2.58 -10.98
C LEU A 152 18.82 3.31 -12.08
N SER A 153 18.11 3.93 -13.00
CA SER A 153 18.72 4.88 -13.93
C SER A 153 19.45 5.98 -13.16
N SER A 154 20.59 6.43 -13.65
CA SER A 154 21.35 7.56 -13.07
C SER A 154 20.55 8.87 -12.92
N LYS A 155 19.39 8.93 -13.55
CA LYS A 155 18.45 10.06 -13.47
C LYS A 155 17.37 9.89 -12.40
N VAL A 156 17.31 8.75 -11.72
CA VAL A 156 16.30 8.44 -10.71
C VAL A 156 16.95 8.37 -9.34
N THR A 157 16.38 9.10 -8.39
CA THR A 157 16.76 9.03 -6.97
C THR A 157 15.60 8.44 -6.19
N ALA A 158 15.85 7.39 -5.42
CA ALA A 158 14.87 6.77 -4.55
C ALA A 158 15.16 7.08 -3.08
N GLN A 159 14.12 7.35 -2.32
CA GLN A 159 14.20 7.61 -0.88
C GLN A 159 13.09 6.85 -0.14
N THR A 160 13.45 6.17 0.94
CA THR A 160 12.48 5.57 1.85
C THR A 160 12.10 6.60 2.91
N TRP A 161 10.82 6.90 3.04
CA TRP A 161 10.30 7.85 4.04
C TRP A 161 9.69 7.17 5.25
N VAL A 162 9.12 6.00 5.05
CA VAL A 162 8.44 5.22 6.10
C VAL A 162 8.90 3.76 6.06
N SER A 163 8.93 3.11 7.20
CA SER A 163 9.29 1.70 7.31
C SER A 163 8.49 1.03 8.43
N THR A 164 8.36 -0.28 8.34
CA THR A 164 7.89 -1.13 9.43
C THR A 164 8.96 -1.24 10.54
N SER A 165 8.63 -1.91 11.64
CA SER A 165 9.65 -2.25 12.65
C SER A 165 10.68 -3.25 12.10
N GLN A 166 11.83 -3.35 12.74
CA GLN A 166 12.87 -4.35 12.38
C GLN A 166 12.44 -5.81 12.59
N ARG A 167 11.31 -6.03 13.27
CA ARG A 167 10.72 -7.35 13.52
C ARG A 167 9.51 -7.62 12.63
N ALA A 168 9.26 -6.79 11.66
CA ALA A 168 8.26 -7.06 10.64
C ALA A 168 8.80 -8.08 9.64
N GLY A 169 7.90 -8.83 9.06
CA GLY A 169 8.15 -9.75 7.96
C GLY A 169 7.12 -9.60 6.87
N SER A 170 7.28 -10.35 5.79
CA SER A 170 6.29 -10.45 4.73
C SER A 170 5.82 -11.90 4.58
N LEU A 171 4.54 -12.09 4.25
CA LEU A 171 3.92 -13.41 4.07
C LEU A 171 3.39 -13.52 2.65
N ARG A 172 3.79 -14.56 1.93
CA ARG A 172 3.25 -14.94 0.63
C ARG A 172 2.26 -16.10 0.76
N GLY A 173 1.33 -16.21 -0.18
CA GLY A 173 0.38 -17.33 -0.19
C GLY A 173 -0.58 -17.37 1.00
N VAL A 174 -0.84 -16.23 1.63
CA VAL A 174 -1.79 -16.13 2.75
C VAL A 174 -3.18 -16.56 2.29
N THR A 175 -3.78 -17.53 2.99
CA THR A 175 -5.10 -18.08 2.67
C THR A 175 -6.19 -17.67 3.65
N THR A 176 -5.81 -17.11 4.80
CA THR A 176 -6.74 -16.65 5.83
C THR A 176 -6.27 -15.36 6.48
N LEU A 177 -7.22 -14.52 6.87
CA LEU A 177 -6.99 -13.29 7.64
C LEU A 177 -7.43 -13.46 9.11
N GLU A 178 -7.68 -14.69 9.56
CA GLU A 178 -8.05 -14.93 10.95
C GLU A 178 -6.94 -14.49 11.91
N PRO A 179 -7.25 -13.74 12.99
CA PRO A 179 -6.25 -13.24 13.93
C PRO A 179 -5.34 -14.32 14.51
N LYS A 180 -5.90 -15.51 14.74
CA LYS A 180 -5.16 -16.65 15.31
C LYS A 180 -4.00 -17.12 14.43
N ALA A 181 -4.15 -17.00 13.10
CA ALA A 181 -3.13 -17.43 12.15
C ALA A 181 -1.83 -16.60 12.25
N PHE A 182 -1.92 -15.33 12.69
CA PHE A 182 -0.80 -14.41 12.75
C PHE A 182 -0.15 -14.26 14.12
N GLN A 183 -0.76 -14.81 15.17
CA GLN A 183 -0.20 -14.81 16.53
C GLN A 183 0.94 -15.80 16.70
N MET A 184 1.05 -16.79 15.80
CA MET A 184 1.95 -17.95 15.93
C MET A 184 3.17 -17.93 14.99
N VAL A 185 3.31 -16.97 14.08
CA VAL A 185 4.47 -16.91 13.16
C VAL A 185 5.65 -16.19 13.82
N ALA A 186 6.85 -16.74 13.81
CA ALA A 186 8.04 -16.11 14.40
C ALA A 186 8.44 -14.83 13.64
N PRO A 187 9.01 -13.81 14.31
CA PRO A 187 9.48 -12.61 13.64
C PRO A 187 10.57 -12.98 12.62
N GLY A 188 10.41 -12.49 11.37
CA GLY A 188 11.41 -12.70 10.31
C GLY A 188 11.32 -14.02 9.54
N GLU A 189 10.39 -14.90 9.82
CA GLU A 189 10.14 -16.08 8.96
C GLU A 189 9.33 -15.65 7.73
N GLU A 190 9.98 -15.65 6.58
CA GLU A 190 9.32 -15.68 5.28
C GLU A 190 8.73 -17.08 5.09
N THR A 191 7.44 -17.22 5.21
CA THR A 191 6.76 -18.44 4.74
C THR A 191 6.61 -18.34 3.24
N GLY A 192 7.43 -19.14 2.52
CA GLY A 192 7.36 -19.32 1.07
C GLY A 192 6.02 -19.89 0.59
#